data_07014f33aba5bb5c8191e23a583c7c0e
#
_entry.id   07014f33aba5bb5c8191e23a583c7c0e
#
_cell.length_a   1.000
_cell.length_b   1.000
_cell.length_c   1.000
_cell.angle_alpha   90.00
_cell.angle_beta   90.00
_cell.angle_gamma   90.00
#
_symmetry.space_group_name_H-M   'P 1'
#
loop_
_entity.id
_entity.type
_entity.pdbx_description
1 polymer ?
#
loop_
_entity_poly.entity_id
_entity_poly.type
_entity_poly.pdbx_seq_one_letter_code
_entity_poly.pdbx_strand_id
1 'polypeptide(L)'
;TEIVSIELARDMKGGAGSGSLIIFGGDDVSDVRRSVEVALRELERTFGEVYMNEAGHVEIQYTARAGDALVTAFGTPEGKAFGLIVGAPAAIGVVMADAAVKSANVDVVGYQSPSSSSMSNEVILQICGDSGAVKQAVKVAREVGITLLGTMGSEPKNTGESYII
;
A
#
# COMPACT_ATOMS: atom_id res chain seq x y z
N THR A 1 7.53 10.19 20.71
CA THR A 1 6.96 10.79 19.49
C THR A 1 5.74 10.02 19.09
N GLU A 2 4.69 10.71 18.74
CA GLU A 2 3.42 10.16 18.27
C GLU A 2 3.13 10.65 16.86
N ILE A 3 2.27 9.93 16.12
CA ILE A 3 1.71 10.42 14.87
C ILE A 3 0.44 11.20 15.22
N VAL A 4 0.46 12.49 14.91
CA VAL A 4 -0.65 13.41 15.18
C VAL A 4 -1.75 13.25 14.13
N SER A 5 -1.37 13.19 12.85
CA SER A 5 -2.30 12.92 11.76
C SER A 5 -1.60 12.28 10.56
N ILE A 6 -2.39 11.56 9.76
CA ILE A 6 -2.03 11.12 8.41
C ILE A 6 -3.13 11.60 7.49
N GLU A 7 -2.78 12.42 6.52
CA GLU A 7 -3.71 12.99 5.55
C GLU A 7 -3.29 12.64 4.13
N LEU A 8 -4.24 12.17 3.33
CA LEU A 8 -4.04 11.98 1.90
C LEU A 8 -4.30 13.30 1.19
N ALA A 9 -3.25 13.91 0.67
CA ALA A 9 -3.38 15.11 -0.15
C ALA A 9 -4.00 14.74 -1.50
N ARG A 10 -5.17 15.26 -1.78
CA ARG A 10 -5.81 15.14 -3.10
C ARG A 10 -5.27 16.24 -4.01
N ASP A 11 -4.27 15.93 -4.82
CA ASP A 11 -3.88 16.83 -5.89
C ASP A 11 -4.78 16.59 -7.11
N MET A 12 -5.72 17.50 -7.30
CA MET A 12 -6.68 17.46 -8.41
C MET A 12 -6.10 17.98 -9.73
N LYS A 13 -4.86 18.46 -9.76
CA LYS A 13 -4.36 19.26 -10.90
C LYS A 13 -3.21 18.66 -11.70
N GLY A 14 -2.69 17.49 -11.39
CA GLY A 14 -1.43 17.17 -12.06
C GLY A 14 -1.21 15.76 -12.56
N GLY A 15 -2.05 14.83 -12.29
CA GLY A 15 -1.82 13.44 -12.70
C GLY A 15 -0.57 12.79 -12.09
N ALA A 16 0.05 13.44 -11.14
CA ALA A 16 1.28 12.97 -10.47
C ALA A 16 0.99 12.41 -9.07
N GLY A 17 -0.06 11.64 -8.95
CA GLY A 17 -0.36 10.95 -7.70
C GLY A 17 -0.73 11.84 -6.51
N SER A 18 -1.51 11.30 -5.60
CA SER A 18 -1.83 11.95 -4.34
C SER A 18 -0.65 11.78 -3.37
N GLY A 19 -0.15 12.89 -2.83
CA GLY A 19 0.83 12.83 -1.75
C GLY A 19 0.18 12.47 -0.41
N SER A 20 1.01 12.10 0.55
CA SER A 20 0.59 11.93 1.94
C SER A 20 1.28 12.96 2.83
N LEU A 21 0.51 13.58 3.72
CA LEU A 21 1.05 14.42 4.79
C LEU A 21 1.00 13.63 6.09
N ILE A 22 2.16 13.43 6.71
CA ILE A 22 2.26 12.80 8.03
C ILE A 22 2.79 13.83 9.01
N ILE A 23 2.05 14.09 10.08
CA ILE A 23 2.45 15.02 11.13
C ILE A 23 2.88 14.24 12.36
N PHE A 24 4.12 14.45 12.78
CA PHE A 24 4.68 13.90 14.01
C PHE A 24 4.68 14.96 15.11
N GLY A 25 4.32 14.56 16.32
CA GLY A 25 4.36 15.39 17.52
C GLY A 25 5.15 14.72 18.64
N GLY A 26 5.63 15.53 19.59
CA GLY A 26 6.33 15.05 20.78
C GLY A 26 6.92 16.20 21.58
N ASP A 27 7.26 15.92 22.83
CA ASP A 27 7.80 16.91 23.77
C ASP A 27 9.26 17.27 23.49
N ASP A 28 9.99 16.42 22.79
CA ASP A 28 11.40 16.60 22.47
C ASP A 28 11.62 16.78 20.97
N VAL A 29 12.30 17.86 20.60
CA VAL A 29 12.60 18.22 19.20
C VAL A 29 13.49 17.17 18.54
N SER A 30 14.44 16.58 19.24
CA SER A 30 15.34 15.57 18.69
C SER A 30 14.61 14.28 18.35
N ASP A 31 13.62 13.89 19.16
CA ASP A 31 12.80 12.72 18.93
C ASP A 31 11.88 12.89 17.72
N VAL A 32 11.24 14.07 17.59
CA VAL A 32 10.42 14.39 16.42
C VAL A 32 11.27 14.39 15.16
N ARG A 33 12.42 15.06 15.17
CA ARG A 33 13.37 15.06 14.05
C ARG A 33 13.79 13.64 13.65
N ARG A 34 14.14 12.82 14.65
CA ARG A 34 14.53 11.42 14.41
C ARG A 34 13.41 10.61 13.77
N SER A 35 12.17 10.81 14.20
CA SER A 35 11.00 10.14 13.62
C SER A 35 10.81 10.48 12.16
N VAL A 36 10.97 11.75 11.77
CA VAL A 36 10.90 12.18 10.36
C VAL A 36 12.04 11.55 9.55
N GLU A 37 13.28 11.54 10.05
CA GLU A 37 14.43 10.93 9.39
C GLU A 37 14.24 9.42 9.16
N VAL A 38 13.67 8.71 10.15
CA VAL A 38 13.38 7.27 10.04
C VAL A 38 12.28 7.04 9.01
N ALA A 39 11.20 7.83 9.04
CA ALA A 39 10.10 7.70 8.09
C ALA A 39 10.55 7.90 6.64
N LEU A 40 11.39 8.91 6.37
CA LEU A 40 11.95 9.15 5.04
C LEU A 40 12.83 7.98 4.57
N ARG A 41 13.68 7.44 5.46
CA ARG A 41 14.53 6.29 5.13
C ARG A 41 13.72 5.04 4.83
N GLU A 42 12.65 4.79 5.60
CA GLU A 42 11.75 3.66 5.33
C GLU A 42 10.99 3.84 4.03
N LEU A 43 10.56 5.06 3.70
CA LEU A 43 9.94 5.34 2.42
C LEU A 43 10.88 5.00 1.25
N GLU A 44 12.13 5.45 1.29
CA GLU A 44 13.15 5.10 0.27
C GLU A 44 13.34 3.59 0.15
N ARG A 45 13.41 2.88 1.27
CA ARG A 45 13.58 1.43 1.30
C ARG A 45 12.39 0.66 0.73
N THR A 46 11.17 1.15 0.93
CA THR A 46 9.93 0.45 0.58
C THR A 46 9.27 0.94 -0.70
N PHE A 47 9.85 1.92 -1.37
CA PHE A 47 9.30 2.52 -2.58
C PHE A 47 9.29 1.59 -3.81
N GLY A 48 10.00 0.47 -3.74
CA GLY A 48 10.23 -0.44 -4.85
C GLY A 48 9.11 -1.46 -5.14
N GLU A 49 7.90 -1.26 -4.62
CA GLU A 49 6.77 -2.17 -4.89
C GLU A 49 5.66 -1.48 -5.69
N VAL A 50 6.03 -0.56 -6.56
CA VAL A 50 5.14 0.14 -7.47
C VAL A 50 5.54 -0.20 -8.91
N TYR A 51 4.69 -0.96 -9.58
CA TYR A 51 4.87 -1.42 -10.96
C TYR A 51 3.91 -0.67 -11.87
N MET A 52 4.40 -0.09 -12.96
CA MET A 52 3.59 0.74 -13.83
C MET A 52 3.95 0.61 -15.30
N ASN A 53 2.96 0.86 -16.14
CA ASN A 53 3.09 1.09 -17.58
C ASN A 53 2.06 2.13 -18.04
N GLU A 54 1.90 2.34 -19.34
CA GLU A 54 0.97 3.29 -19.92
C GLU A 54 -0.52 2.98 -19.66
N ALA A 55 -0.85 1.76 -19.25
CA ALA A 55 -2.22 1.34 -18.97
C ALA A 55 -2.65 1.53 -17.52
N GLY A 56 -1.69 1.57 -16.57
CA GLY A 56 -2.00 1.70 -15.15
C GLY A 56 -0.85 1.33 -14.22
N HIS A 57 -1.21 0.89 -13.01
CA HIS A 57 -0.22 0.55 -11.98
C HIS A 57 -0.70 -0.57 -11.04
N VAL A 58 0.27 -1.18 -10.40
CA VAL A 58 0.12 -2.14 -9.29
C VAL A 58 0.99 -1.65 -8.15
N GLU A 59 0.40 -1.44 -6.97
CA GLU A 59 1.13 -1.04 -5.78
C GLU A 59 0.91 -2.05 -4.67
N ILE A 60 1.99 -2.47 -4.03
CA ILE A 60 1.95 -3.45 -2.94
C ILE A 60 2.74 -2.91 -1.76
N GLN A 61 2.16 -3.02 -0.57
CA GLN A 61 2.88 -2.73 0.66
C GLN A 61 2.66 -3.85 1.68
N TYR A 62 3.69 -4.11 2.46
CA TYR A 62 3.67 -5.15 3.49
C TYR A 62 4.47 -4.72 4.71
N THR A 63 3.92 -4.99 5.88
CA THR A 63 4.67 -4.95 7.13
C THR A 63 4.37 -6.19 7.97
N ALA A 64 5.40 -6.79 8.52
CA ALA A 64 5.29 -8.02 9.32
C ALA A 64 4.56 -7.78 10.66
N ARG A 65 4.53 -6.54 11.13
CA ARG A 65 3.87 -6.13 12.37
C ARG A 65 3.38 -4.69 12.26
N ALA A 66 2.06 -4.53 12.29
CA ALA A 66 1.45 -3.21 12.29
C ALA A 66 1.81 -2.45 13.59
N GLY A 67 2.29 -1.23 13.43
CA GLY A 67 2.44 -0.29 14.51
C GLY A 67 1.18 0.56 14.70
N ASP A 68 1.20 1.43 15.71
CA ASP A 68 0.05 2.27 16.12
C ASP A 68 -0.55 3.09 14.97
N ALA A 69 0.28 3.52 14.03
CA ALA A 69 -0.18 4.24 12.84
C ALA A 69 -1.16 3.43 11.99
N LEU A 70 -0.85 2.16 11.73
CA LEU A 70 -1.70 1.28 10.93
C LEU A 70 -2.93 0.80 11.71
N VAL A 71 -2.80 0.65 13.02
CA VAL A 71 -3.92 0.39 13.93
C VAL A 71 -4.92 1.55 13.85
N THR A 72 -4.43 2.77 13.97
CA THR A 72 -5.27 3.98 13.96
C THR A 72 -5.84 4.28 12.58
N ALA A 73 -5.03 4.21 11.53
CA ALA A 73 -5.44 4.63 10.19
C ALA A 73 -6.31 3.60 9.46
N PHE A 74 -6.05 2.30 9.68
CA PHE A 74 -6.66 1.22 8.92
C PHE A 74 -7.41 0.19 9.76
N GLY A 75 -7.49 0.36 11.07
CA GLY A 75 -8.16 -0.58 11.97
C GLY A 75 -7.48 -1.96 12.04
N THR A 76 -6.20 -2.05 11.67
CA THR A 76 -5.43 -3.29 11.76
C THR A 76 -5.29 -3.71 13.22
N PRO A 77 -5.59 -4.96 13.62
CA PRO A 77 -5.38 -5.39 14.98
C PRO A 77 -3.90 -5.28 15.39
N GLU A 78 -3.65 -4.83 16.61
CA GLU A 78 -2.29 -4.66 17.14
C GLU A 78 -1.47 -5.94 17.03
N GLY A 79 -0.22 -5.80 16.59
CA GLY A 79 0.74 -6.90 16.48
C GLY A 79 0.53 -7.84 15.30
N LYS A 80 -0.52 -7.66 14.50
CA LYS A 80 -0.73 -8.41 13.26
C LYS A 80 0.09 -7.80 12.12
N ALA A 81 0.37 -8.62 11.10
CA ALA A 81 0.91 -8.11 9.84
C ALA A 81 -0.18 -7.36 9.08
N PHE A 82 0.23 -6.41 8.25
CA PHE A 82 -0.63 -5.63 7.38
C PHE A 82 -0.14 -5.71 5.93
N GLY A 83 -1.07 -5.78 4.99
CA GLY A 83 -0.83 -5.74 3.55
C GLY A 83 -1.76 -4.75 2.88
N LEU A 84 -1.21 -3.95 1.98
CA LEU A 84 -1.94 -3.06 1.08
C LEU A 84 -1.74 -3.53 -0.35
N ILE A 85 -2.83 -3.64 -1.10
CA ILE A 85 -2.85 -4.08 -2.49
C ILE A 85 -3.67 -3.06 -3.27
N VAL A 86 -3.05 -2.42 -4.24
CA VAL A 86 -3.68 -1.44 -5.12
C VAL A 86 -3.51 -1.87 -6.57
N GLY A 87 -4.57 -1.82 -7.34
CA GLY A 87 -4.54 -2.12 -8.77
C GLY A 87 -5.39 -1.16 -9.60
N ALA A 88 -4.80 -0.61 -10.63
CA ALA A 88 -5.43 0.22 -11.65
C ALA A 88 -5.03 -0.28 -13.05
N PRO A 89 -5.99 -0.40 -14.00
CA PRO A 89 -7.43 -0.15 -13.88
C PRO A 89 -8.13 -1.02 -12.85
N ALA A 90 -9.27 -0.57 -12.37
CA ALA A 90 -10.03 -1.22 -11.29
C ALA A 90 -10.29 -2.73 -11.52
N ALA A 91 -10.48 -3.15 -12.76
CA ALA A 91 -10.67 -4.56 -13.12
C ALA A 91 -9.47 -5.43 -12.70
N ILE A 92 -8.24 -4.91 -12.87
CA ILE A 92 -7.02 -5.58 -12.40
C ILE A 92 -7.05 -5.68 -10.87
N GLY A 93 -7.36 -4.58 -10.19
CA GLY A 93 -7.42 -4.55 -8.74
C GLY A 93 -8.45 -5.52 -8.14
N VAL A 94 -9.60 -5.72 -8.80
CA VAL A 94 -10.59 -6.74 -8.39
C VAL A 94 -9.99 -8.15 -8.46
N VAL A 95 -9.32 -8.49 -9.55
CA VAL A 95 -8.70 -9.82 -9.71
C VAL A 95 -7.56 -10.02 -8.72
N MET A 96 -6.73 -8.99 -8.48
CA MET A 96 -5.69 -9.02 -7.47
C MET A 96 -6.25 -9.27 -6.07
N ALA A 97 -7.34 -8.59 -5.72
CA ALA A 97 -7.99 -8.72 -4.41
C ALA A 97 -8.53 -10.15 -4.21
N ASP A 98 -9.21 -10.72 -5.21
CA ASP A 98 -9.73 -12.09 -5.17
C ASP A 98 -8.58 -13.12 -5.06
N ALA A 99 -7.51 -12.95 -5.84
CA ALA A 99 -6.35 -13.82 -5.79
C ALA A 99 -5.64 -13.78 -4.43
N ALA A 100 -5.50 -12.60 -3.83
CA ALA A 100 -4.91 -12.42 -2.51
C ALA A 100 -5.63 -13.24 -1.45
N VAL A 101 -6.95 -13.04 -1.29
CA VAL A 101 -7.73 -13.68 -0.23
C VAL A 101 -7.92 -15.18 -0.44
N LYS A 102 -7.80 -15.67 -1.68
CA LYS A 102 -7.82 -17.11 -1.99
C LYS A 102 -6.48 -17.81 -1.76
N SER A 103 -5.38 -17.07 -1.75
CA SER A 103 -4.03 -17.64 -1.65
C SER A 103 -3.55 -17.91 -0.24
N ALA A 104 -4.14 -17.27 0.78
CA ALA A 104 -3.74 -17.39 2.16
C ALA A 104 -4.90 -17.03 3.12
N ASN A 105 -4.80 -17.50 4.36
CA ASN A 105 -5.77 -17.19 5.40
C ASN A 105 -5.49 -15.79 5.98
N VAL A 106 -6.16 -14.79 5.43
CA VAL A 106 -6.04 -13.38 5.81
C VAL A 106 -7.42 -12.77 6.06
N ASP A 107 -7.47 -11.77 6.94
CA ASP A 107 -8.67 -10.98 7.21
C ASP A 107 -8.65 -9.71 6.36
N VAL A 108 -9.79 -9.34 5.79
CA VAL A 108 -9.96 -8.07 5.08
C VAL A 108 -10.36 -6.99 6.10
N VAL A 109 -9.52 -5.96 6.23
CA VAL A 109 -9.79 -4.81 7.13
C VAL A 109 -10.29 -3.59 6.38
N GLY A 110 -10.13 -3.55 5.07
CA GLY A 110 -10.66 -2.48 4.24
C GLY A 110 -10.70 -2.84 2.76
N TYR A 111 -11.69 -2.27 2.07
CA TYR A 111 -11.82 -2.37 0.62
C TYR A 111 -12.39 -1.07 0.07
N GLN A 112 -11.77 -0.56 -0.97
CA GLN A 112 -12.25 0.64 -1.66
C GLN A 112 -12.27 0.39 -3.17
N SER A 113 -13.31 0.90 -3.81
CA SER A 113 -13.49 0.88 -5.26
C SER A 113 -13.62 2.32 -5.78
N PRO A 114 -13.55 2.55 -7.11
CA PRO A 114 -13.72 3.90 -7.66
C PRO A 114 -14.96 4.63 -7.20
N SER A 115 -16.06 3.90 -6.96
CA SER A 115 -17.32 4.48 -6.48
C SER A 115 -17.29 4.89 -5.01
N SER A 116 -16.44 4.27 -4.19
CA SER A 116 -16.35 4.55 -2.74
C SER A 116 -15.21 5.49 -2.38
N SER A 117 -14.11 5.45 -3.14
CA SER A 117 -12.93 6.26 -2.84
C SER A 117 -12.99 7.68 -3.42
N SER A 118 -13.78 7.90 -4.47
CA SER A 118 -13.71 9.12 -5.31
C SER A 118 -12.29 9.39 -5.85
N MET A 119 -11.41 8.41 -5.74
CA MET A 119 -10.04 8.42 -6.23
C MET A 119 -10.04 7.59 -7.51
N SER A 120 -9.47 8.07 -8.53
CA SER A 120 -9.22 7.50 -9.84
C SER A 120 -9.83 6.10 -10.17
N ASN A 121 -9.35 5.42 -11.15
CA ASN A 121 -9.82 4.11 -11.58
C ASN A 121 -9.03 2.98 -10.90
N GLU A 122 -9.04 2.93 -9.58
CA GLU A 122 -8.29 1.93 -8.81
C GLU A 122 -9.16 1.18 -7.78
N VAL A 123 -8.71 0.00 -7.41
CA VAL A 123 -9.22 -0.78 -6.28
C VAL A 123 -8.12 -0.91 -5.25
N ILE A 124 -8.47 -0.69 -3.99
CA ILE A 124 -7.58 -0.79 -2.84
C ILE A 124 -8.12 -1.88 -1.91
N LEU A 125 -7.30 -2.89 -1.63
CA LEU A 125 -7.57 -3.92 -0.63
C LEU A 125 -6.58 -3.79 0.52
N GLN A 126 -7.09 -3.84 1.74
CA GLN A 126 -6.31 -3.84 2.98
C GLN A 126 -6.57 -5.15 3.71
N ILE A 127 -5.50 -5.87 4.02
CA ILE A 127 -5.56 -7.18 4.67
C ILE A 127 -4.68 -7.21 5.92
N CYS A 128 -5.06 -8.06 6.87
CA CYS A 128 -4.24 -8.34 8.03
C CYS A 128 -4.25 -9.83 8.37
N GLY A 129 -3.37 -10.24 9.27
CA GLY A 129 -3.27 -11.64 9.68
C GLY A 129 -1.89 -12.02 10.16
N ASP A 130 -1.58 -13.31 10.08
CA ASP A 130 -0.25 -13.80 10.38
C ASP A 130 0.73 -13.36 9.29
N SER A 131 1.95 -13.01 9.69
CA SER A 131 2.98 -12.42 8.84
C SER A 131 3.24 -13.21 7.55
N GLY A 132 3.36 -14.55 7.65
CA GLY A 132 3.55 -15.40 6.48
C GLY A 132 2.36 -15.43 5.54
N ALA A 133 1.13 -15.44 6.09
CA ALA A 133 -0.10 -15.44 5.29
C ALA A 133 -0.28 -14.11 4.53
N VAL A 134 -0.09 -12.98 5.22
CA VAL A 134 -0.18 -11.65 4.58
C VAL A 134 0.90 -11.49 3.51
N LYS A 135 2.15 -11.90 3.80
CA LYS A 135 3.25 -11.88 2.84
C LYS A 135 2.92 -12.70 1.59
N GLN A 136 2.37 -13.90 1.76
CA GLN A 136 1.95 -14.75 0.64
C GLN A 136 0.85 -14.08 -0.18
N ALA A 137 -0.17 -13.53 0.47
CA ALA A 137 -1.29 -12.89 -0.20
C ALA A 137 -0.85 -11.69 -1.07
N VAL A 138 0.01 -10.81 -0.52
CA VAL A 138 0.51 -9.64 -1.29
C VAL A 138 1.42 -10.07 -2.44
N LYS A 139 2.22 -11.11 -2.30
CA LYS A 139 3.06 -11.63 -3.39
C LYS A 139 2.23 -12.18 -4.54
N VAL A 140 1.21 -12.99 -4.25
CA VAL A 140 0.30 -13.53 -5.26
C VAL A 140 -0.45 -12.41 -5.97
N ALA A 141 -0.97 -11.43 -5.23
CA ALA A 141 -1.63 -10.27 -5.81
C ALA A 141 -0.70 -9.49 -6.76
N ARG A 142 0.55 -9.27 -6.35
CA ARG A 142 1.57 -8.60 -7.18
C ARG A 142 1.79 -9.32 -8.50
N GLU A 143 2.04 -10.62 -8.45
CA GLU A 143 2.30 -11.44 -9.64
C GLU A 143 1.12 -11.44 -10.62
N VAL A 144 -0.09 -11.58 -10.10
CA VAL A 144 -1.32 -11.50 -10.89
C VAL A 144 -1.50 -10.11 -11.51
N GLY A 145 -1.30 -9.06 -10.71
CA GLY A 145 -1.44 -7.68 -11.17
C GLY A 145 -0.45 -7.32 -12.26
N ILE A 146 0.83 -7.64 -12.08
CA ILE A 146 1.89 -7.40 -13.08
C ILE A 146 1.57 -8.14 -14.38
N THR A 147 1.17 -9.41 -14.29
CA THR A 147 0.82 -10.22 -15.46
C THR A 147 -0.34 -9.59 -16.23
N LEU A 148 -1.42 -9.23 -15.55
CA LEU A 148 -2.59 -8.61 -16.19
C LEU A 148 -2.26 -7.22 -16.77
N LEU A 149 -1.54 -6.40 -16.05
CA LEU A 149 -1.15 -5.07 -16.50
C LEU A 149 -0.27 -5.15 -17.76
N GLY A 150 0.63 -6.13 -17.84
CA GLY A 150 1.47 -6.39 -19.01
C GLY A 150 0.69 -6.86 -20.25
N THR A 151 -0.54 -7.38 -20.09
CA THR A 151 -1.40 -7.70 -21.26
C THR A 151 -2.07 -6.48 -21.88
N MET A 152 -2.07 -5.35 -21.17
CA MET A 152 -2.75 -4.11 -21.57
C MET A 152 -1.81 -3.05 -22.13
N GLY A 153 -0.49 -3.27 -22.05
CA GLY A 153 0.53 -2.31 -22.45
C GLY A 153 1.91 -2.91 -22.51
N SER A 154 2.94 -2.08 -22.31
CA SER A 154 4.33 -2.54 -22.19
C SER A 154 4.54 -3.34 -20.90
N GLU A 155 5.67 -4.02 -20.80
CA GLU A 155 6.05 -4.71 -19.55
C GLU A 155 6.08 -3.71 -18.36
N PRO A 156 5.33 -3.98 -17.28
CA PRO A 156 5.30 -3.09 -16.12
C PRO A 156 6.68 -3.00 -15.45
N LYS A 157 7.14 -1.78 -15.21
CA LYS A 157 8.44 -1.53 -14.59
C LYS A 157 8.26 -1.16 -13.13
N ASN A 158 9.08 -1.76 -12.27
CA ASN A 158 9.18 -1.34 -10.87
C ASN A 158 9.84 0.04 -10.78
N THR A 159 9.35 0.89 -9.90
CA THR A 159 9.91 2.22 -9.64
C THR A 159 11.19 2.19 -8.80
N GLY A 160 11.49 1.07 -8.16
CA GLY A 160 12.66 0.86 -7.31
C GLY A 160 13.03 -0.62 -7.21
N GLU A 161 13.62 -1.02 -6.09
CA GLU A 161 13.94 -2.42 -5.81
C GLU A 161 12.86 -3.04 -4.92
N SER A 162 12.45 -4.28 -5.23
CA SER A 162 11.49 -5.00 -4.40
C SER A 162 12.08 -5.32 -3.02
N TYR A 163 11.34 -5.02 -1.95
CA TYR A 163 11.70 -5.38 -0.57
C TYR A 163 10.89 -6.56 -0.03
N ILE A 164 9.84 -6.96 -0.73
CA ILE A 164 9.00 -8.12 -0.39
C ILE A 164 9.55 -9.37 -1.08
N ILE A 165 10.50 -10.00 -0.44
CA ILE A 165 11.25 -11.16 -0.94
C ILE A 165 10.55 -12.47 -0.52
#